data_6ad36e4a759e54bf1429c8161ea5fd03
#
_entry.id   6ad36e4a759e54bf1429c8161ea5fd03
#
_cell.length_a   1.000
_cell.length_b   1.000
_cell.length_c   1.000
_cell.angle_alpha   90.00
_cell.angle_beta   90.00
_cell.angle_gamma   90.00
#
_symmetry.space_group_name_H-M   'P 1'
#
loop_
_entity.id
_entity.type
_entity.pdbx_description
1 polymer ?
#
loop_
_entity_poly.entity_id
_entity_poly.type
_entity_poly.pdbx_seq_one_letter_code
_entity_poly.pdbx_strand_id
1 'polypeptide(L)'
;TLDSVLAQNHAATEVVVVNDGSRDDTLQVLRRFGDRIRVIDQPNAGPPAARNAGLRAARGEYIAFLDADDVWVQGKLAAQARHLDANPDVGTVFTDWHVWNPEPDGSFRRRPEIEARPVDDRIDPALSGWLYTRLLFTSELLTTTVMMRASLVQRIGDFEPRLWNGDDYDYWLRASREAKITKLASIGALYRILPDSVSRRPRDINYEHEVVQGALDRWGRRGPDGSEADAAAVQRHLEDLQIAHAHGHLLRGSAELALRTYRQMLARHPTRPRLWLNTARAALKARDQRRAVAPA
;
A
#
# COMPACT_ATOMS: atom_id res chain seq x y z
N THR A 1 -14.07 4.24 10.83
CA THR A 1 -13.03 3.22 10.94
C THR A 1 -13.27 2.32 12.15
N LEU A 2 -13.02 2.71 13.39
CA LEU A 2 -13.11 1.84 14.57
C LEU A 2 -14.47 1.17 14.77
N ASP A 3 -15.57 1.85 14.49
CA ASP A 3 -16.91 1.23 14.57
C ASP A 3 -17.05 0.05 13.63
N SER A 4 -16.41 0.08 12.43
CA SER A 4 -16.43 -1.03 11.50
C SER A 4 -15.59 -2.23 11.96
N VAL A 5 -14.55 -1.99 12.75
CA VAL A 5 -13.76 -3.05 13.40
C VAL A 5 -14.55 -3.71 14.52
N LEU A 6 -15.15 -2.90 15.39
CA LEU A 6 -15.92 -3.38 16.54
C LEU A 6 -17.24 -4.05 16.14
N ALA A 7 -17.72 -3.79 14.92
CA ALA A 7 -18.89 -4.46 14.35
C ALA A 7 -18.55 -5.80 13.67
N GLN A 8 -17.28 -6.21 13.59
CA GLN A 8 -16.90 -7.52 13.02
C GLN A 8 -17.36 -8.66 13.93
N ASN A 9 -18.00 -9.65 13.33
CA ASN A 9 -18.51 -10.84 14.04
C ASN A 9 -17.37 -11.87 14.28
N HIS A 10 -16.31 -11.45 14.97
CA HIS A 10 -15.20 -12.33 15.34
C HIS A 10 -14.88 -12.13 16.83
N ALA A 11 -15.26 -13.09 17.65
CA ALA A 11 -15.32 -12.94 19.11
C ALA A 11 -13.95 -12.75 19.80
N ALA A 12 -12.86 -13.22 19.20
CA ALA A 12 -11.52 -13.19 19.79
C ALA A 12 -10.63 -12.13 19.11
N THR A 13 -11.12 -10.89 18.97
CA THR A 13 -10.39 -9.81 18.32
C THR A 13 -9.85 -8.83 19.35
N GLU A 14 -8.53 -8.61 19.37
CA GLU A 14 -7.95 -7.41 20.00
C GLU A 14 -7.79 -6.29 18.96
N VAL A 15 -7.99 -5.05 19.39
CA VAL A 15 -7.82 -3.87 18.53
C VAL A 15 -6.68 -3.03 19.07
N VAL A 16 -5.57 -2.99 18.33
CA VAL A 16 -4.41 -2.15 18.65
C VAL A 16 -4.43 -0.94 17.73
N VAL A 17 -4.50 0.25 18.32
CA VAL A 17 -4.48 1.53 17.60
C VAL A 17 -3.15 2.23 17.90
N VAL A 18 -2.41 2.58 16.87
CA VAL A 18 -1.17 3.35 17.01
C VAL A 18 -1.45 4.79 16.58
N ASN A 19 -1.36 5.71 17.51
CA ASN A 19 -1.36 7.14 17.24
C ASN A 19 0.08 7.59 16.98
N ASP A 20 0.39 7.93 15.73
CA ASP A 20 1.71 8.35 15.28
C ASP A 20 1.86 9.87 15.32
N GLY A 21 1.60 10.45 16.50
CA GLY A 21 1.80 11.88 16.75
C GLY A 21 0.76 12.78 16.08
N SER A 22 -0.52 12.40 16.08
CA SER A 22 -1.63 13.26 15.64
C SER A 22 -1.66 14.56 16.43
N ARG A 23 -2.01 15.66 15.75
CA ARG A 23 -2.06 17.01 16.34
C ARG A 23 -3.48 17.54 16.51
N ASP A 24 -4.46 16.75 16.14
CA ASP A 24 -5.90 17.01 16.26
C ASP A 24 -6.49 16.32 17.50
N ASP A 25 -7.80 16.18 17.56
CA ASP A 25 -8.54 15.55 18.65
C ASP A 25 -8.51 14.01 18.65
N THR A 26 -7.67 13.37 17.82
CA THR A 26 -7.59 11.91 17.67
C THR A 26 -7.51 11.19 19.01
N LEU A 27 -6.60 11.58 19.92
CA LEU A 27 -6.48 10.95 21.24
C LEU A 27 -7.74 11.10 22.10
N GLN A 28 -8.42 12.25 22.00
CA GLN A 28 -9.69 12.46 22.72
C GLN A 28 -10.79 11.54 22.18
N VAL A 29 -10.84 11.37 20.85
CA VAL A 29 -11.77 10.43 20.20
C VAL A 29 -11.48 9.00 20.62
N LEU A 30 -10.21 8.57 20.61
CA LEU A 30 -9.80 7.22 20.99
C LEU A 30 -10.19 6.87 22.44
N ARG A 31 -10.10 7.81 23.37
CA ARG A 31 -10.53 7.61 24.78
C ARG A 31 -11.99 7.18 24.92
N ARG A 32 -12.87 7.54 23.99
CA ARG A 32 -14.30 7.16 24.02
C ARG A 32 -14.51 5.66 23.80
N PHE A 33 -13.53 4.96 23.28
CA PHE A 33 -13.61 3.51 23.07
C PHE A 33 -13.23 2.69 24.30
N GLY A 34 -12.58 3.32 25.31
CA GLY A 34 -12.21 2.68 26.57
C GLY A 34 -11.41 1.39 26.37
N ASP A 35 -11.73 0.35 27.13
CA ASP A 35 -11.02 -0.93 27.11
C ASP A 35 -11.29 -1.79 25.86
N ARG A 36 -12.15 -1.31 24.95
CA ARG A 36 -12.39 -2.01 23.66
C ARG A 36 -11.23 -1.91 22.69
N ILE A 37 -10.30 -0.98 22.92
CA ILE A 37 -9.11 -0.78 22.10
C ILE A 37 -7.89 -0.58 22.99
N ARG A 38 -6.73 -1.00 22.51
CA ARG A 38 -5.44 -0.70 23.10
C ARG A 38 -4.76 0.40 22.29
N VAL A 39 -4.51 1.55 22.90
CA VAL A 39 -3.87 2.70 22.24
C VAL A 39 -2.36 2.72 22.56
N ILE A 40 -1.55 2.87 21.53
CA ILE A 40 -0.12 3.18 21.61
C ILE A 40 0.05 4.59 21.07
N ASP A 41 0.60 5.47 21.91
CA ASP A 41 0.87 6.86 21.54
C ASP A 41 2.38 7.05 21.36
N GLN A 42 2.81 7.53 20.19
CA GLN A 42 4.22 7.73 19.88
C GLN A 42 4.44 9.05 19.12
N PRO A 43 5.66 9.63 19.19
CA PRO A 43 6.04 10.72 18.29
C PRO A 43 5.95 10.28 16.83
N ASN A 44 5.54 11.20 15.93
CA ASN A 44 5.41 10.88 14.50
C ASN A 44 6.73 10.35 13.93
N ALA A 45 6.68 9.13 13.46
CA ALA A 45 7.79 8.41 12.85
C ALA A 45 7.42 7.76 11.50
N GLY A 46 6.20 8.02 11.03
CA GLY A 46 5.67 7.57 9.74
C GLY A 46 4.96 6.22 9.77
N PRO A 47 4.23 5.91 8.68
CA PRO A 47 3.40 4.71 8.60
C PRO A 47 4.12 3.39 8.92
N PRO A 48 5.35 3.11 8.40
CA PRO A 48 6.04 1.87 8.72
C PRO A 48 6.38 1.75 10.21
N ALA A 49 6.79 2.84 10.86
CA ALA A 49 7.09 2.82 12.29
C ALA A 49 5.84 2.57 13.13
N ALA A 50 4.72 3.18 12.74
CA ALA A 50 3.43 2.95 13.40
C ALA A 50 2.98 1.49 13.23
N ARG A 51 3.05 0.93 12.01
CA ARG A 51 2.74 -0.48 11.76
C ARG A 51 3.64 -1.41 12.59
N ASN A 52 4.92 -1.14 12.68
CA ASN A 52 5.86 -1.92 13.50
C ASN A 52 5.53 -1.85 14.99
N ALA A 53 5.11 -0.70 15.52
CA ALA A 53 4.64 -0.60 16.90
C ALA A 53 3.39 -1.46 17.14
N GLY A 54 2.46 -1.46 16.19
CA GLY A 54 1.28 -2.32 16.19
C GLY A 54 1.65 -3.81 16.17
N LEU A 55 2.56 -4.23 15.27
CA LEU A 55 3.03 -5.61 15.15
C LEU A 55 3.65 -6.12 16.46
N ARG A 56 4.49 -5.32 17.10
CA ARG A 56 5.12 -5.69 18.39
C ARG A 56 4.12 -5.81 19.53
N ALA A 57 2.99 -5.12 19.44
CA ALA A 57 1.94 -5.15 20.46
C ALA A 57 0.90 -6.25 20.22
N ALA A 58 0.75 -6.70 19.00
CA ALA A 58 -0.23 -7.70 18.61
C ALA A 58 0.08 -9.07 19.23
N ARG A 59 -0.98 -9.79 19.66
CA ARG A 59 -0.92 -11.11 20.31
C ARG A 59 -1.72 -12.17 19.57
N GLY A 60 -2.52 -11.76 18.58
CA GLY A 60 -3.38 -12.65 17.81
C GLY A 60 -2.59 -13.63 16.95
N GLU A 61 -3.20 -14.77 16.66
CA GLU A 61 -2.67 -15.74 15.69
C GLU A 61 -2.66 -15.17 14.27
N TYR A 62 -3.62 -14.30 13.98
CA TYR A 62 -3.73 -13.56 12.74
C TYR A 62 -3.60 -12.06 13.00
N ILE A 63 -2.95 -11.35 12.09
CA ILE A 63 -2.78 -9.90 12.14
C ILE A 63 -3.47 -9.32 10.92
N ALA A 64 -4.47 -8.45 11.14
CA ALA A 64 -5.17 -7.72 10.10
C ALA A 64 -4.83 -6.22 10.20
N PHE A 65 -4.59 -5.61 9.05
CA PHE A 65 -4.23 -4.20 8.96
C PHE A 65 -5.42 -3.34 8.55
N LEU A 66 -5.50 -2.13 9.11
CA LEU A 66 -6.51 -1.15 8.73
C LEU A 66 -5.94 0.26 8.86
N ASP A 67 -5.93 1.00 7.77
CA ASP A 67 -5.57 2.41 7.77
C ASP A 67 -6.69 3.24 8.41
N ALA A 68 -6.33 4.31 9.13
CA ALA A 68 -7.25 5.06 9.99
C ALA A 68 -8.37 5.80 9.23
N ASP A 69 -8.22 5.95 7.92
CA ASP A 69 -9.16 6.61 7.02
C ASP A 69 -10.09 5.64 6.27
N ASP A 70 -9.92 4.31 6.44
CA ASP A 70 -10.70 3.30 5.75
C ASP A 70 -11.78 2.64 6.62
N VAL A 71 -12.61 1.81 6.00
CA VAL A 71 -13.72 1.10 6.66
C VAL A 71 -13.75 -0.35 6.21
N TRP A 72 -13.87 -1.30 7.16
CA TRP A 72 -14.09 -2.71 6.85
C TRP A 72 -15.56 -3.04 6.58
N VAL A 73 -15.76 -3.93 5.63
CA VAL A 73 -17.06 -4.55 5.37
C VAL A 73 -17.29 -5.67 6.38
N GLN A 74 -18.56 -5.87 6.74
CA GLN A 74 -18.96 -6.88 7.73
C GLN A 74 -18.54 -8.30 7.29
N GLY A 75 -18.06 -9.10 8.25
CA GLY A 75 -17.66 -10.49 8.03
C GLY A 75 -16.26 -10.68 7.43
N LYS A 76 -15.53 -9.59 7.14
CA LYS A 76 -14.16 -9.67 6.59
C LYS A 76 -13.25 -10.52 7.46
N LEU A 77 -13.15 -10.22 8.77
CA LEU A 77 -12.24 -10.97 9.66
C LEU A 77 -12.61 -12.45 9.74
N ALA A 78 -13.89 -12.77 9.85
CA ALA A 78 -14.35 -14.14 9.94
C ALA A 78 -14.08 -14.94 8.65
N ALA A 79 -14.30 -14.36 7.47
CA ALA A 79 -14.02 -15.01 6.19
C ALA A 79 -12.51 -15.25 6.01
N GLN A 80 -11.68 -14.27 6.32
CA GLN A 80 -10.23 -14.37 6.19
C GLN A 80 -9.64 -15.39 7.19
N ALA A 81 -10.08 -15.38 8.46
CA ALA A 81 -9.63 -16.35 9.45
C ALA A 81 -10.01 -17.77 9.05
N ARG A 82 -11.29 -18.02 8.67
CA ARG A 82 -11.71 -19.36 8.17
C ARG A 82 -10.88 -19.83 6.98
N HIS A 83 -10.56 -18.90 6.05
CA HIS A 83 -9.74 -19.28 4.90
C HIS A 83 -8.33 -19.69 5.33
N LEU A 84 -7.71 -18.94 6.23
CA LEU A 84 -6.40 -19.30 6.78
C LEU A 84 -6.47 -20.61 7.56
N ASP A 85 -7.48 -20.83 8.41
CA ASP A 85 -7.65 -22.07 9.16
C ASP A 85 -7.73 -23.30 8.24
N ALA A 86 -8.45 -23.18 7.13
CA ALA A 86 -8.63 -24.26 6.16
C ALA A 86 -7.41 -24.50 5.24
N ASN A 87 -6.47 -23.52 5.15
CA ASN A 87 -5.35 -23.57 4.20
C ASN A 87 -4.03 -23.26 4.92
N PRO A 88 -3.40 -24.24 5.60
CA PRO A 88 -2.18 -24.02 6.39
C PRO A 88 -0.96 -23.53 5.60
N ASP A 89 -0.91 -23.76 4.30
CA ASP A 89 0.15 -23.33 3.38
C ASP A 89 -0.02 -21.87 2.88
N VAL A 90 -1.17 -21.26 3.16
CA VAL A 90 -1.43 -19.84 2.90
C VAL A 90 -0.99 -19.01 4.10
N GLY A 91 -0.12 -18.05 3.87
CA GLY A 91 0.38 -17.15 4.92
C GLY A 91 -0.31 -15.80 4.95
N THR A 92 -0.89 -15.39 3.83
CA THR A 92 -1.53 -14.08 3.67
C THR A 92 -2.84 -14.24 2.89
N VAL A 93 -3.88 -13.58 3.35
CA VAL A 93 -5.15 -13.47 2.64
C VAL A 93 -5.56 -12.01 2.55
N PHE A 94 -6.07 -11.60 1.39
CA PHE A 94 -6.58 -10.25 1.18
C PHE A 94 -7.91 -10.30 0.44
N THR A 95 -8.62 -9.17 0.41
CA THR A 95 -9.91 -9.03 -0.26
C THR A 95 -9.83 -7.98 -1.34
N ASP A 96 -10.87 -7.90 -2.15
CA ASP A 96 -11.08 -6.72 -2.99
C ASP A 96 -11.52 -5.52 -2.14
N TRP A 97 -11.50 -4.33 -2.74
CA TRP A 97 -11.94 -3.09 -2.08
C TRP A 97 -12.76 -2.24 -3.03
N HIS A 98 -13.53 -1.34 -2.45
CA HIS A 98 -14.26 -0.32 -3.19
C HIS A 98 -13.62 1.05 -2.96
N VAL A 99 -13.30 1.76 -4.03
CA VAL A 99 -12.78 3.14 -3.94
C VAL A 99 -13.93 4.06 -3.55
N TRP A 100 -13.80 4.69 -2.38
CA TRP A 100 -14.81 5.56 -1.80
C TRP A 100 -14.44 7.03 -2.00
N ASN A 101 -15.00 7.62 -3.04
CA ASN A 101 -14.79 9.02 -3.36
C ASN A 101 -15.67 9.93 -2.48
N PRO A 102 -15.20 11.13 -2.13
CA PRO A 102 -16.03 12.13 -1.46
C PRO A 102 -17.16 12.62 -2.40
N GLU A 103 -18.27 13.01 -1.80
CA GLU A 103 -19.31 13.78 -2.47
C GLU A 103 -18.80 15.21 -2.78
N PRO A 104 -19.53 16.00 -3.60
CA PRO A 104 -19.10 17.37 -3.94
C PRO A 104 -18.91 18.32 -2.74
N ASP A 105 -19.58 18.04 -1.61
CA ASP A 105 -19.46 18.78 -0.35
C ASP A 105 -18.30 18.27 0.54
N GLY A 106 -17.52 17.28 0.07
CA GLY A 106 -16.43 16.66 0.81
C GLY A 106 -16.86 15.57 1.79
N SER A 107 -18.16 15.33 1.95
CA SER A 107 -18.67 14.25 2.80
C SER A 107 -18.50 12.88 2.17
N PHE A 108 -18.63 11.83 2.97
CA PHE A 108 -18.59 10.43 2.52
C PHE A 108 -19.94 9.77 2.77
N ARG A 109 -20.70 9.57 1.69
CA ARG A 109 -21.99 8.89 1.78
C ARG A 109 -21.81 7.41 2.11
N ARG A 110 -22.57 6.91 3.09
CA ARG A 110 -22.61 5.48 3.42
C ARG A 110 -22.97 4.65 2.18
N ARG A 111 -22.40 3.47 2.11
CA ARG A 111 -22.61 2.50 1.01
C ARG A 111 -23.24 1.21 1.55
N PRO A 112 -24.49 1.27 2.03
CA PRO A 112 -25.12 0.11 2.65
C PRO A 112 -25.22 -1.10 1.73
N GLU A 113 -25.31 -0.89 0.42
CA GLU A 113 -25.32 -1.94 -0.59
C GLU A 113 -24.01 -2.75 -0.66
N ILE A 114 -22.91 -2.15 -0.18
CA ILE A 114 -21.60 -2.80 -0.08
C ILE A 114 -21.35 -3.24 1.36
N GLU A 115 -21.56 -2.34 2.32
CA GLU A 115 -21.26 -2.55 3.74
C GLU A 115 -22.06 -3.72 4.35
N ALA A 116 -23.30 -3.96 3.90
CA ALA A 116 -24.16 -5.04 4.38
C ALA A 116 -23.97 -6.37 3.61
N ARG A 117 -23.16 -6.38 2.55
CA ARG A 117 -22.89 -7.61 1.80
C ARG A 117 -21.74 -8.35 2.48
N PRO A 118 -21.99 -9.49 3.14
CA PRO A 118 -20.94 -10.19 3.85
C PRO A 118 -19.83 -10.67 2.89
N VAL A 119 -18.60 -10.63 3.38
CA VAL A 119 -17.46 -11.20 2.65
C VAL A 119 -17.63 -12.72 2.61
N ASP A 120 -17.56 -13.30 1.44
CA ASP A 120 -17.63 -14.74 1.18
C ASP A 120 -16.24 -15.34 0.94
N ASP A 121 -16.17 -16.68 0.86
CA ASP A 121 -14.93 -17.47 0.74
C ASP A 121 -14.53 -17.73 -0.73
N ARG A 122 -15.15 -17.08 -1.71
CA ARG A 122 -14.79 -17.25 -3.12
C ARG A 122 -13.38 -16.72 -3.38
N ILE A 123 -12.56 -17.58 -3.97
CA ILE A 123 -11.17 -17.24 -4.30
C ILE A 123 -11.10 -16.66 -5.71
N ASP A 124 -10.30 -15.61 -5.87
CA ASP A 124 -9.82 -15.16 -7.17
C ASP A 124 -8.53 -15.93 -7.52
N PRO A 125 -8.61 -16.93 -8.42
CA PRO A 125 -7.45 -17.77 -8.72
C PRO A 125 -6.33 -17.01 -9.45
N ALA A 126 -6.65 -15.90 -10.11
CA ALA A 126 -5.64 -15.10 -10.81
C ALA A 126 -4.71 -14.35 -9.85
N LEU A 127 -5.16 -14.13 -8.61
CA LEU A 127 -4.43 -13.43 -7.55
C LEU A 127 -4.24 -14.33 -6.31
N SER A 128 -4.05 -15.64 -6.55
CA SER A 128 -3.85 -16.63 -5.48
C SER A 128 -2.73 -17.59 -5.84
N GLY A 129 -1.91 -17.97 -4.85
CA GLY A 129 -0.75 -18.86 -4.99
C GLY A 129 0.56 -18.16 -4.65
N TRP A 130 1.64 -18.55 -5.32
CA TRP A 130 2.93 -17.87 -5.24
C TRP A 130 2.90 -16.63 -6.13
N LEU A 131 2.85 -15.44 -5.54
CA LEU A 131 2.63 -14.19 -6.29
C LEU A 131 3.89 -13.36 -6.50
N TYR A 132 5.08 -13.80 -6.09
CA TYR A 132 6.30 -13.01 -6.17
C TYR A 132 6.55 -12.43 -7.57
N THR A 133 6.53 -13.27 -8.60
CA THR A 133 6.80 -12.84 -9.99
C THR A 133 5.76 -11.85 -10.51
N ARG A 134 4.51 -11.95 -10.08
CA ARG A 134 3.45 -11.00 -10.39
C ARG A 134 3.63 -9.68 -9.63
N LEU A 135 3.96 -9.77 -8.34
CA LEU A 135 4.19 -8.58 -7.50
C LEU A 135 5.43 -7.77 -7.92
N LEU A 136 6.31 -8.29 -8.77
CA LEU A 136 7.37 -7.48 -9.39
C LEU A 136 6.82 -6.40 -10.36
N PHE A 137 5.56 -6.50 -10.77
CA PHE A 137 4.94 -5.58 -11.73
C PHE A 137 3.86 -4.69 -11.14
N THR A 138 3.31 -5.04 -9.97
CA THR A 138 2.19 -4.29 -9.40
C THR A 138 1.97 -4.63 -7.93
N SER A 139 1.63 -3.61 -7.12
CA SER A 139 1.18 -3.80 -5.75
C SER A 139 -0.31 -4.14 -5.74
N GLU A 140 -0.64 -5.43 -5.78
CA GLU A 140 -2.03 -5.92 -5.82
C GLU A 140 -2.72 -5.91 -4.45
N LEU A 141 -1.96 -5.79 -3.36
CA LEU A 141 -2.50 -5.86 -2.01
C LEU A 141 -2.64 -4.45 -1.41
N LEU A 142 -3.87 -4.04 -1.15
CA LEU A 142 -4.14 -2.85 -0.35
C LEU A 142 -4.07 -3.21 1.14
N THR A 143 -3.25 -2.51 1.90
CA THR A 143 -2.96 -2.77 3.33
C THR A 143 -4.23 -3.03 4.14
N THR A 144 -5.23 -2.18 4.02
CA THR A 144 -6.54 -2.28 4.71
C THR A 144 -7.26 -3.61 4.47
N THR A 145 -6.96 -4.32 3.38
CA THR A 145 -7.63 -5.58 3.02
C THR A 145 -6.93 -6.83 3.54
N VAL A 146 -5.71 -6.71 4.02
CA VAL A 146 -4.81 -7.82 4.31
C VAL A 146 -5.01 -8.40 5.72
N MET A 147 -4.94 -9.73 5.82
CA MET A 147 -4.73 -10.49 7.06
C MET A 147 -3.60 -11.50 6.84
N MET A 148 -2.73 -11.65 7.83
CA MET A 148 -1.55 -12.52 7.78
C MET A 148 -1.46 -13.40 9.01
N ARG A 149 -0.83 -14.57 8.88
CA ARG A 149 -0.41 -15.36 10.04
C ARG A 149 0.67 -14.61 10.84
N ALA A 150 0.54 -14.56 12.15
CA ALA A 150 1.57 -13.98 13.02
C ALA A 150 2.92 -14.70 12.85
N SER A 151 2.91 -16.02 12.63
CA SER A 151 4.12 -16.80 12.35
C SER A 151 4.84 -16.37 11.06
N LEU A 152 4.11 -15.95 10.02
CA LEU A 152 4.70 -15.36 8.82
C LEU A 152 5.28 -13.99 9.11
N VAL A 153 4.54 -13.12 9.81
CA VAL A 153 5.00 -11.80 10.23
C VAL A 153 6.31 -11.89 11.02
N GLN A 154 6.43 -12.84 11.95
CA GLN A 154 7.67 -13.08 12.70
C GLN A 154 8.85 -13.48 11.80
N ARG A 155 8.61 -14.27 10.74
CA ARG A 155 9.68 -14.67 9.81
C ARG A 155 10.16 -13.53 8.92
N ILE A 156 9.24 -12.71 8.41
CA ILE A 156 9.59 -11.61 7.50
C ILE A 156 10.04 -10.34 8.23
N GLY A 157 9.75 -10.21 9.53
CA GLY A 157 10.16 -9.10 10.39
C GLY A 157 9.37 -7.82 10.18
N ASP A 158 9.98 -6.69 10.52
CA ASP A 158 9.38 -5.36 10.53
C ASP A 158 9.17 -4.78 9.11
N PHE A 159 8.24 -3.83 8.96
CA PHE A 159 8.19 -2.92 7.83
C PHE A 159 9.46 -2.08 7.78
N GLU A 160 10.00 -1.79 6.59
CA GLU A 160 11.23 -1.02 6.40
C GLU A 160 10.99 0.48 6.70
N PRO A 161 11.56 1.04 7.77
CA PRO A 161 11.25 2.42 8.19
C PRO A 161 11.68 3.50 7.20
N ARG A 162 12.63 3.20 6.30
CA ARG A 162 13.09 4.16 5.27
C ARG A 162 12.09 4.32 4.13
N LEU A 163 11.18 3.37 3.95
CA LEU A 163 10.16 3.39 2.91
C LEU A 163 8.90 4.09 3.42
N TRP A 164 8.89 5.40 3.45
CA TRP A 164 7.72 6.20 3.85
C TRP A 164 6.49 6.04 2.95
N ASN A 165 6.69 5.53 1.76
CA ASN A 165 5.67 5.16 0.79
C ASN A 165 6.16 3.90 0.07
N GLY A 166 5.33 2.88 -0.03
CA GLY A 166 5.72 1.58 -0.59
C GLY A 166 6.32 0.61 0.45
N ASP A 167 6.28 0.95 1.74
CA ASP A 167 6.64 0.05 2.84
C ASP A 167 5.78 -1.21 2.87
N ASP A 168 4.50 -1.07 2.56
CA ASP A 168 3.56 -2.17 2.39
C ASP A 168 3.89 -3.01 1.15
N TYR A 169 4.24 -2.40 0.03
CA TYR A 169 4.63 -3.13 -1.17
C TYR A 169 5.90 -3.98 -0.94
N ASP A 170 6.94 -3.43 -0.30
CA ASP A 170 8.11 -4.21 0.13
C ASP A 170 7.70 -5.37 1.04
N TYR A 171 6.78 -5.11 1.98
CA TYR A 171 6.30 -6.12 2.91
C TYR A 171 5.58 -7.27 2.21
N TRP A 172 4.74 -6.97 1.22
CA TRP A 172 4.04 -7.99 0.44
C TRP A 172 4.99 -8.79 -0.47
N LEU A 173 6.01 -8.15 -1.04
CA LEU A 173 7.05 -8.86 -1.78
C LEU A 173 7.80 -9.85 -0.88
N ARG A 174 8.19 -9.44 0.33
CA ARG A 174 8.81 -10.35 1.31
C ARG A 174 7.88 -11.49 1.70
N ALA A 175 6.62 -11.20 1.99
CA ALA A 175 5.61 -12.21 2.32
C ALA A 175 5.42 -13.24 1.20
N SER A 176 5.40 -12.79 -0.06
CA SER A 176 5.24 -13.65 -1.23
C SER A 176 6.42 -14.60 -1.49
N ARG A 177 7.56 -14.36 -0.83
CA ARG A 177 8.72 -15.26 -0.87
C ARG A 177 8.60 -16.42 0.12
N GLU A 178 7.87 -16.20 1.22
CA GLU A 178 7.82 -17.09 2.38
C GLU A 178 6.56 -17.97 2.42
N ALA A 179 5.45 -17.54 1.78
CA ALA A 179 4.18 -18.25 1.80
C ALA A 179 3.30 -17.89 0.60
N LYS A 180 2.33 -18.76 0.33
CA LYS A 180 1.27 -18.45 -0.62
C LYS A 180 0.39 -17.30 -0.11
N ILE A 181 -0.15 -16.53 -1.04
CA ILE A 181 -1.11 -15.45 -0.82
C ILE A 181 -2.42 -15.85 -1.49
N THR A 182 -3.55 -15.54 -0.88
CA THR A 182 -4.87 -15.78 -1.49
C THR A 182 -5.70 -14.50 -1.52
N LYS A 183 -6.33 -14.21 -2.66
CA LYS A 183 -7.35 -13.18 -2.78
C LYS A 183 -8.73 -13.79 -2.65
N LEU A 184 -9.53 -13.31 -1.70
CA LEU A 184 -10.98 -13.50 -1.70
C LEU A 184 -11.62 -12.49 -2.65
N ALA A 185 -12.52 -12.95 -3.51
CA ALA A 185 -13.10 -12.12 -4.58
C ALA A 185 -14.16 -11.10 -4.10
N SER A 186 -14.45 -11.09 -2.81
CA SER A 186 -15.41 -10.17 -2.20
C SER A 186 -14.77 -8.85 -1.80
N ILE A 187 -15.55 -7.77 -1.83
CA ILE A 187 -15.14 -6.47 -1.29
C ILE A 187 -15.10 -6.56 0.24
N GLY A 188 -13.91 -6.40 0.82
CA GLY A 188 -13.70 -6.44 2.28
C GLY A 188 -13.44 -5.07 2.90
N ALA A 189 -13.20 -4.04 2.09
CA ALA A 189 -12.93 -2.70 2.58
C ALA A 189 -13.47 -1.61 1.65
N LEU A 190 -13.78 -0.45 2.23
CA LEU A 190 -13.98 0.82 1.53
C LEU A 190 -12.71 1.66 1.71
N TYR A 191 -12.03 1.92 0.60
CA TYR A 191 -10.83 2.75 0.55
C TYR A 191 -11.20 4.21 0.32
N ARG A 192 -11.00 5.06 1.32
CA ARG A 192 -11.41 6.46 1.29
C ARG A 192 -10.39 7.33 0.57
N ILE A 193 -10.86 8.10 -0.40
CA ILE A 193 -10.02 9.06 -1.12
C ILE A 193 -10.04 10.41 -0.41
N LEU A 194 -8.96 10.73 0.28
CA LEU A 194 -8.79 12.03 0.93
C LEU A 194 -7.97 12.98 0.07
N PRO A 195 -8.30 14.29 0.06
CA PRO A 195 -7.56 15.31 -0.73
C PRO A 195 -6.08 15.36 -0.37
N ASP A 196 -5.76 15.20 0.91
CA ASP A 196 -4.40 15.31 1.47
C ASP A 196 -3.69 13.97 1.66
N SER A 197 -4.18 12.89 1.04
CA SER A 197 -3.59 11.55 1.13
C SER A 197 -2.09 11.58 0.79
N VAL A 198 -1.30 10.91 1.63
CA VAL A 198 0.17 10.82 1.51
C VAL A 198 0.58 10.24 0.15
N SER A 199 -0.18 9.28 -0.37
CA SER A 199 0.07 8.60 -1.64
C SER A 199 -0.05 9.53 -2.87
N ARG A 200 -0.70 10.69 -2.74
CA ARG A 200 -0.93 11.63 -3.86
C ARG A 200 0.13 12.72 -3.99
N ARG A 201 1.02 12.88 -3.02
CA ARG A 201 2.05 13.91 -3.04
C ARG A 201 3.29 13.38 -3.75
N PRO A 202 3.78 14.04 -4.81
CA PRO A 202 5.05 13.67 -5.42
C PRO A 202 6.16 13.69 -4.37
N ARG A 203 6.95 12.62 -4.33
CA ARG A 203 8.11 12.48 -3.44
C ARG A 203 9.37 12.47 -4.29
N ASP A 204 10.47 13.02 -3.77
CA ASP A 204 11.74 13.05 -4.50
C ASP A 204 12.28 11.64 -4.76
N ILE A 205 11.94 10.71 -3.89
CA ILE A 205 12.28 9.28 -4.02
C ILE A 205 11.18 8.56 -4.78
N ASN A 206 11.56 7.76 -5.76
CA ASN A 206 10.68 6.83 -6.46
C ASN A 206 10.61 5.50 -5.70
N TYR A 207 9.78 5.46 -4.66
CA TYR A 207 9.68 4.31 -3.77
C TYR A 207 9.27 3.02 -4.48
N GLU A 208 8.35 3.07 -5.43
CA GLU A 208 7.95 1.87 -6.19
C GLU A 208 9.15 1.27 -6.95
N HIS A 209 9.94 2.12 -7.61
CA HIS A 209 11.15 1.68 -8.29
C HIS A 209 12.17 1.09 -7.30
N GLU A 210 12.39 1.75 -6.14
CA GLU A 210 13.32 1.26 -5.11
C GLU A 210 12.88 -0.09 -4.54
N VAL A 211 11.59 -0.27 -4.30
CA VAL A 211 11.03 -1.53 -3.78
C VAL A 211 11.23 -2.67 -4.78
N VAL A 212 10.86 -2.47 -6.04
CA VAL A 212 11.00 -3.51 -7.07
C VAL A 212 12.48 -3.81 -7.34
N GLN A 213 13.33 -2.78 -7.46
CA GLN A 213 14.76 -2.97 -7.65
C GLN A 213 15.39 -3.69 -6.46
N GLY A 214 15.04 -3.31 -5.23
CA GLY A 214 15.52 -3.97 -4.01
C GLY A 214 15.10 -5.45 -3.92
N ALA A 215 13.89 -5.79 -4.37
CA ALA A 215 13.44 -7.17 -4.45
C ALA A 215 14.23 -7.97 -5.49
N LEU A 216 14.50 -7.38 -6.67
CA LEU A 216 15.32 -7.99 -7.72
C LEU A 216 16.78 -8.20 -7.29
N ASP A 217 17.34 -7.24 -6.56
CA ASP A 217 18.72 -7.34 -6.05
C ASP A 217 18.85 -8.46 -5.01
N ARG A 218 17.81 -8.68 -4.20
CA ARG A 218 17.82 -9.72 -3.14
C ARG A 218 17.50 -11.12 -3.67
N TRP A 219 16.54 -11.25 -4.59
CA TRP A 219 15.97 -12.55 -4.96
C TRP A 219 15.93 -12.80 -6.47
N GLY A 220 16.32 -11.83 -7.29
CA GLY A 220 16.23 -11.94 -8.74
C GLY A 220 14.77 -11.99 -9.23
N ARG A 221 14.59 -12.57 -10.41
CA ARG A 221 13.28 -12.65 -11.09
C ARG A 221 12.53 -13.96 -10.85
N ARG A 222 13.11 -14.90 -10.10
CA ARG A 222 12.55 -16.25 -9.90
C ARG A 222 11.73 -16.34 -8.62
N GLY A 223 10.50 -16.83 -8.75
CA GLY A 223 9.60 -17.11 -7.62
C GLY A 223 9.97 -18.39 -6.85
N PRO A 224 9.41 -18.57 -5.64
CA PRO A 224 9.63 -19.79 -4.84
C PRO A 224 9.07 -21.05 -5.50
N ASP A 225 8.06 -20.91 -6.35
CA ASP A 225 7.44 -21.99 -7.15
C ASP A 225 8.22 -22.34 -8.43
N GLY A 226 9.35 -21.68 -8.65
CA GLY A 226 10.18 -21.85 -9.83
C GLY A 226 9.74 -21.04 -11.04
N SER A 227 8.61 -20.32 -10.98
CA SER A 227 8.21 -19.34 -12.00
C SER A 227 9.25 -18.24 -12.14
N GLU A 228 9.39 -17.69 -13.33
CA GLU A 228 10.36 -16.63 -13.59
C GLU A 228 9.75 -15.49 -14.40
N ALA A 229 9.90 -14.26 -13.90
CA ALA A 229 9.45 -13.08 -14.61
C ALA A 229 10.35 -12.79 -15.83
N ASP A 230 9.75 -12.42 -16.97
CA ASP A 230 10.50 -12.10 -18.18
C ASP A 230 11.43 -10.90 -17.96
N ALA A 231 12.70 -11.06 -18.31
CA ALA A 231 13.74 -10.06 -18.09
C ALA A 231 13.44 -8.72 -18.77
N ALA A 232 12.98 -8.79 -20.03
CA ALA A 232 12.69 -7.59 -20.79
C ALA A 232 11.44 -6.88 -20.30
N ALA A 233 10.44 -7.63 -19.80
CA ALA A 233 9.25 -7.06 -19.18
C ALA A 233 9.59 -6.36 -17.86
N VAL A 234 10.42 -6.98 -17.01
CA VAL A 234 10.88 -6.37 -15.75
C VAL A 234 11.66 -5.08 -16.02
N GLN A 235 12.58 -5.10 -16.98
CA GLN A 235 13.34 -3.90 -17.34
C GLN A 235 12.42 -2.77 -17.86
N ARG A 236 11.45 -3.10 -18.71
CA ARG A 236 10.47 -2.12 -19.18
C ARG A 236 9.64 -1.55 -18.03
N HIS A 237 9.22 -2.40 -17.09
CA HIS A 237 8.45 -1.96 -15.93
C HIS A 237 9.23 -0.97 -15.05
N LEU A 238 10.51 -1.26 -14.74
CA LEU A 238 11.38 -0.33 -14.01
C LEU A 238 11.51 1.02 -14.71
N GLU A 239 11.65 1.03 -16.03
CA GLU A 239 11.69 2.26 -16.83
C GLU A 239 10.36 3.01 -16.80
N ASP A 240 9.24 2.30 -16.88
CA ASP A 240 7.90 2.88 -16.81
C ASP A 240 7.64 3.52 -15.44
N LEU A 241 8.10 2.91 -14.33
CA LEU A 241 8.06 3.51 -13.00
C LEU A 241 8.87 4.82 -12.92
N GLN A 242 10.05 4.86 -13.54
CA GLN A 242 10.86 6.10 -13.61
C GLN A 242 10.15 7.19 -14.42
N ILE A 243 9.57 6.83 -15.56
CA ILE A 243 8.81 7.76 -16.41
C ILE A 243 7.56 8.28 -15.70
N ALA A 244 6.81 7.40 -15.02
CA ALA A 244 5.62 7.77 -14.26
C ALA A 244 5.95 8.74 -13.11
N HIS A 245 7.03 8.47 -12.37
CA HIS A 245 7.52 9.34 -11.31
C HIS A 245 7.91 10.73 -11.85
N ALA A 246 8.68 10.78 -12.96
CA ALA A 246 9.02 12.02 -13.63
C ALA A 246 7.78 12.79 -14.11
N HIS A 247 6.76 12.07 -14.58
CA HIS A 247 5.49 12.69 -15.00
C HIS A 247 4.74 13.30 -13.81
N GLY A 248 4.68 12.62 -12.69
CA GLY A 248 4.12 13.15 -11.44
C GLY A 248 4.79 14.47 -11.02
N HIS A 249 6.11 14.52 -11.08
CA HIS A 249 6.88 15.74 -10.80
C HIS A 249 6.68 16.83 -11.85
N LEU A 250 6.57 16.48 -13.12
CA LEU A 250 6.25 17.44 -14.16
C LEU A 250 4.90 18.12 -13.93
N LEU A 251 3.90 17.39 -13.45
CA LEU A 251 2.56 17.91 -13.21
C LEU A 251 2.48 18.74 -11.91
N ARG A 252 2.96 18.21 -10.80
CA ARG A 252 2.65 18.72 -9.45
C ARG A 252 3.85 18.89 -8.52
N GLY A 253 5.08 18.67 -9.01
CA GLY A 253 6.29 18.69 -8.20
C GLY A 253 7.45 19.45 -8.83
N SER A 254 8.67 18.91 -8.64
CA SER A 254 9.93 19.47 -9.12
C SER A 254 10.13 19.22 -10.61
N ALA A 255 9.99 20.25 -11.42
CA ALA A 255 10.28 20.17 -12.85
C ALA A 255 11.75 19.85 -13.14
N GLU A 256 12.66 20.20 -12.24
CA GLU A 256 14.09 19.89 -12.35
C GLU A 256 14.34 18.38 -12.21
N LEU A 257 13.69 17.73 -11.25
CA LEU A 257 13.76 16.29 -11.09
C LEU A 257 13.16 15.57 -12.32
N ALA A 258 11.99 16.02 -12.79
CA ALA A 258 11.38 15.50 -14.01
C ALA A 258 12.32 15.62 -15.23
N LEU A 259 12.94 16.79 -15.41
CA LEU A 259 13.88 17.06 -16.50
C LEU A 259 15.09 16.11 -16.45
N ARG A 260 15.67 15.92 -15.29
CA ARG A 260 16.81 15.02 -15.08
C ARG A 260 16.46 13.59 -15.47
N THR A 261 15.33 13.07 -14.97
CA THR A 261 14.88 11.72 -15.27
C THR A 261 14.54 11.54 -16.76
N TYR A 262 13.81 12.49 -17.36
CA TYR A 262 13.52 12.41 -18.80
C TYR A 262 14.76 12.46 -19.68
N ARG A 263 15.77 13.23 -19.32
CA ARG A 263 17.07 13.25 -20.06
C ARG A 263 17.76 11.88 -19.97
N GLN A 264 17.77 11.25 -18.81
CA GLN A 264 18.33 9.90 -18.63
C GLN A 264 17.57 8.87 -19.50
N MET A 265 16.25 8.92 -19.49
CA MET A 265 15.42 8.01 -20.30
C MET A 265 15.59 8.28 -21.79
N LEU A 266 15.72 9.54 -22.20
CA LEU A 266 15.94 9.90 -23.61
C LEU A 266 17.29 9.43 -24.12
N ALA A 267 18.35 9.48 -23.30
CA ALA A 267 19.66 8.95 -23.65
C ALA A 267 19.63 7.42 -23.90
N ARG A 268 18.78 6.69 -23.18
CA ARG A 268 18.59 5.25 -23.37
C ARG A 268 17.67 4.92 -24.57
N HIS A 269 16.68 5.78 -24.82
CA HIS A 269 15.62 5.56 -25.82
C HIS A 269 15.44 6.77 -26.73
N PRO A 270 16.44 7.15 -27.56
CA PRO A 270 16.41 8.37 -28.36
C PRO A 270 15.31 8.36 -29.45
N THR A 271 14.77 7.21 -29.78
CA THR A 271 13.72 7.06 -30.81
C THR A 271 12.30 7.22 -30.28
N ARG A 272 12.09 7.39 -28.95
CA ARG A 272 10.75 7.56 -28.35
C ARG A 272 10.29 9.03 -28.39
N PRO A 273 9.35 9.44 -29.30
CA PRO A 273 8.98 10.86 -29.48
C PRO A 273 8.40 11.51 -28.22
N ARG A 274 7.65 10.73 -27.41
CA ARG A 274 7.04 11.23 -26.14
C ARG A 274 8.10 11.69 -25.12
N LEU A 275 9.29 11.05 -25.12
CA LEU A 275 10.36 11.44 -24.20
C LEU A 275 10.94 12.79 -24.61
N TRP A 276 11.10 13.10 -25.91
CA TRP A 276 11.51 14.41 -26.39
C TRP A 276 10.52 15.49 -25.97
N LEU A 277 9.23 15.27 -26.20
CA LEU A 277 8.18 16.21 -25.81
C LEU A 277 8.18 16.50 -24.32
N ASN A 278 8.23 15.44 -23.47
CA ASN A 278 8.22 15.60 -22.03
C ASN A 278 9.51 16.25 -21.50
N THR A 279 10.66 15.95 -22.12
CA THR A 279 11.93 16.62 -21.81
C THR A 279 11.84 18.12 -22.07
N ALA A 280 11.32 18.52 -23.24
CA ALA A 280 11.13 19.93 -23.58
C ALA A 280 10.16 20.65 -22.60
N ARG A 281 9.02 20.01 -22.28
CA ARG A 281 8.06 20.54 -21.30
C ARG A 281 8.68 20.70 -19.92
N ALA A 282 9.44 19.71 -19.47
CA ALA A 282 10.13 19.77 -18.18
C ALA A 282 11.20 20.85 -18.15
N ALA A 283 11.94 21.06 -19.25
CA ALA A 283 12.94 22.13 -19.37
C ALA A 283 12.32 23.53 -19.29
N LEU A 284 11.20 23.76 -19.98
CA LEU A 284 10.46 25.03 -19.91
C LEU A 284 9.96 25.30 -18.51
N LYS A 285 9.26 24.32 -17.90
CA LYS A 285 8.72 24.44 -16.54
C LYS A 285 9.82 24.65 -15.48
N ALA A 286 10.94 23.94 -15.58
CA ALA A 286 12.09 24.11 -14.68
C ALA A 286 12.69 25.52 -14.78
N ARG A 287 12.77 26.10 -16.00
CA ARG A 287 13.19 27.48 -16.19
C ARG A 287 12.25 28.47 -15.51
N ASP A 288 10.95 28.26 -15.64
CA ASP A 288 9.95 29.15 -15.03
C ASP A 288 9.95 29.04 -13.50
N GLN A 289 10.07 27.81 -12.95
CA GLN A 289 10.22 27.60 -11.50
C GLN A 289 11.47 28.28 -10.95
N ARG A 290 12.61 28.21 -11.64
CA ARG A 290 13.85 28.93 -11.23
C ARG A 290 13.69 30.45 -11.23
N ARG A 291 12.98 31.00 -12.22
CA ARG A 291 12.71 32.45 -12.30
C ARG A 291 11.80 32.93 -11.18
N ALA A 292 10.81 32.13 -10.77
CA ALA A 292 9.89 32.44 -9.68
C ALA A 292 10.56 32.44 -8.29
N VAL A 293 11.70 31.76 -8.13
CA VAL A 293 12.45 31.64 -6.86
C VAL A 293 13.60 32.63 -6.79
N ALA A 294 14.05 33.22 -7.92
CA ALA A 294 15.10 34.23 -7.92
C ALA A 294 14.60 35.52 -7.23
N PRO A 295 15.29 36.03 -6.19
CA PRO A 295 14.93 37.30 -5.57
C PRO A 295 15.08 38.43 -6.62
N ALA A 296 14.13 39.40 -6.58
CA ALA A 296 14.17 40.60 -7.39
C ALA A 296 15.35 41.53 -7.01
#